data_03216f50d634e7a509ca00d415f2e57c
#
_entry.id   03216f50d634e7a509ca00d415f2e57c
#
_cell.length_a   1.000
_cell.length_b   1.000
_cell.length_c   1.000
_cell.angle_alpha   90.00
_cell.angle_beta   90.00
_cell.angle_gamma   90.00
#
_symmetry.space_group_name_H-M   'P 1'
#
loop_
_entity.id
_entity.type
_entity.pdbx_description
1 polymer ?
#
loop_
_entity_poly.entity_id
_entity_poly.type
_entity_poly.pdbx_seq_one_letter_code
_entity_poly.pdbx_strand_id
1 'polypeptide(L)'
;MRTWTRRRLLLSTATVTAAAGLAVTAPAHAAERDRPGDDDIVNALRALPGLRVIEERPGAEPGHRFFVLALRQPVDHTDRTAGTFEQRLTLLHTGTDRPTVLFTTGYEAALTPRRTEVTVLLGGNQLQVEHRYFGDSRPPTADYTHLTVRQAADDHHRVVRLFRTLYPGAWISTGGSKGGMATVYHRRFHPHDVDGTVAYSAPNNVDDREDSAYSRFLARVGTSETRAALERAQREALLRRADLVARYEAWAASTGDTFRIVGSADKALEVAVLRAPFMFWQNGATTAAAIPGPDASTDALYAWLDATALLPVYADTVARDFVPYFYQLGTELGYWDAPTHHLADLLRHPGASQPRGFVPRDIPMRFDAGVMPDIDRWVRRHGDRLLFLNGAQDPAVAEFFQPGGRDSRTLWAPDAHHHVTFDALTEADRAYAIATLKRWAG
;
A
#
# COMPACT_ATOMS: atom_id res chain seq x y z
N MET A 1 21.08 -21.55 7.53
CA MET A 1 19.76 -21.29 8.10
C MET A 1 19.56 -19.77 8.20
N ARG A 2 18.86 -19.15 7.26
CA ARG A 2 18.58 -17.72 7.32
C ARG A 2 17.16 -17.53 7.87
N THR A 3 17.08 -17.01 9.07
CA THR A 3 15.81 -16.63 9.72
C THR A 3 15.12 -15.57 8.87
N TRP A 4 14.00 -15.93 8.28
CA TRP A 4 13.06 -15.01 7.64
C TRP A 4 12.40 -14.18 8.73
N THR A 5 13.00 -13.07 9.07
CA THR A 5 12.39 -12.11 9.99
C THR A 5 11.26 -11.35 9.27
N ARG A 6 10.17 -11.08 9.98
CA ARG A 6 8.99 -10.25 9.59
C ARG A 6 9.33 -8.98 8.80
N ARG A 7 10.58 -8.56 8.78
CA ARG A 7 11.10 -7.36 8.10
C ARG A 7 11.06 -7.37 6.57
N ARG A 8 10.94 -8.52 5.89
CA ARG A 8 10.99 -8.56 4.41
C ARG A 8 9.63 -8.50 3.72
N LEU A 9 8.54 -8.86 4.40
CA LEU A 9 7.19 -8.75 3.83
C LEU A 9 6.57 -7.35 3.94
N LEU A 10 7.05 -6.52 4.87
CA LEU A 10 6.68 -5.11 5.00
C LEU A 10 7.29 -4.21 3.91
N LEU A 11 8.12 -4.76 3.03
CA LEU A 11 8.81 -4.02 1.95
C LEU A 11 7.95 -3.75 0.72
N SER A 12 6.69 -4.17 0.68
CA SER A 12 5.76 -3.78 -0.39
C SER A 12 5.09 -2.42 -0.18
N THR A 13 5.33 -1.76 0.95
CA THR A 13 4.97 -0.36 1.14
C THR A 13 6.19 0.52 0.84
N ALA A 14 6.21 1.08 -0.35
CA ALA A 14 7.09 2.13 -0.88
C ALA A 14 8.23 2.60 0.05
N THR A 15 9.38 1.94 0.00
CA THR A 15 10.60 2.44 0.64
C THR A 15 11.50 3.04 -0.44
N VAL A 16 11.33 4.31 -0.72
CA VAL A 16 12.27 5.08 -1.53
C VAL A 16 13.50 5.39 -0.67
N THR A 17 14.61 4.73 -0.96
CA THR A 17 15.92 5.08 -0.41
C THR A 17 16.61 5.99 -1.42
N ALA A 18 16.60 7.30 -1.18
CA ALA A 18 17.50 8.20 -1.88
C ALA A 18 18.91 8.01 -1.28
N ALA A 19 19.79 7.34 -2.01
CA ALA A 19 21.22 7.34 -1.74
C ALA A 19 21.90 8.30 -2.71
N ALA A 20 22.15 9.54 -2.27
CA ALA A 20 23.13 10.41 -2.89
C ALA A 20 24.17 10.75 -1.84
N GLY A 21 25.31 10.08 -1.91
CA GLY A 21 26.49 10.43 -1.11
C GLY A 21 27.19 11.65 -1.71
N LEU A 22 27.24 12.71 -0.94
CA LEU A 22 28.29 13.73 -1.03
C LEU A 22 28.81 13.97 0.38
N ALA A 23 29.99 13.45 0.63
CA ALA A 23 30.73 13.72 1.86
C ALA A 23 31.21 15.18 1.81
N VAL A 24 30.61 16.01 2.66
CA VAL A 24 31.17 17.31 3.05
C VAL A 24 31.54 17.21 4.51
N THR A 25 32.83 17.21 4.78
CA THR A 25 33.38 17.34 6.13
C THR A 25 33.13 18.76 6.62
N ALA A 26 32.36 18.92 7.68
CA ALA A 26 32.23 20.16 8.44
C ALA A 26 32.66 19.92 9.89
N PRO A 27 33.26 20.93 10.54
CA PRO A 27 33.95 20.76 11.81
C PRO A 27 32.98 20.61 12.99
N ALA A 28 33.42 19.87 13.99
CA ALA A 28 32.75 19.65 15.25
C ALA A 28 32.57 20.91 16.08
N HIS A 29 31.54 20.88 16.93
CA HIS A 29 31.19 21.76 18.03
C HIS A 29 30.45 23.06 17.66
N ALA A 30 29.14 22.93 17.57
CA ALA A 30 28.24 23.98 18.02
C ALA A 30 27.35 23.37 19.13
N ALA A 31 27.39 24.03 20.29
CA ALA A 31 26.62 23.65 21.47
C ALA A 31 25.14 23.47 21.15
N GLU A 32 24.58 22.40 21.64
CA GLU A 32 23.14 22.16 21.74
C GLU A 32 22.53 23.34 22.51
N ARG A 33 21.94 24.27 21.77
CA ARG A 33 21.10 25.31 22.39
C ARG A 33 19.75 24.66 22.59
N ASP A 34 19.38 24.44 23.87
CA ASP A 34 17.98 24.25 24.27
C ASP A 34 17.12 25.27 23.53
N ARG A 35 16.33 24.83 22.55
CA ARG A 35 15.30 25.65 21.93
C ARG A 35 14.14 25.75 22.92
N PRO A 36 13.75 26.96 23.39
CA PRO A 36 12.52 27.12 24.15
C PRO A 36 11.36 26.70 23.23
N GLY A 37 10.74 25.54 23.48
CA GLY A 37 9.63 25.02 22.68
C GLY A 37 9.55 23.51 22.59
N ASP A 38 10.61 22.75 22.92
CA ASP A 38 10.59 21.29 22.78
C ASP A 38 9.66 20.60 23.77
N ASP A 39 9.51 21.07 24.99
CA ASP A 39 8.51 20.59 25.95
C ASP A 39 7.07 20.95 25.55
N ASP A 40 6.89 21.93 24.69
CA ASP A 40 5.59 22.47 24.31
C ASP A 40 4.82 21.50 23.40
N ILE A 41 5.48 20.85 22.41
CA ILE A 41 4.78 19.94 21.49
C ILE A 41 4.27 18.69 22.18
N VAL A 42 4.99 18.12 23.16
CA VAL A 42 4.52 16.95 23.91
C VAL A 42 3.29 17.30 24.74
N ASN A 43 3.31 18.45 25.39
CA ASN A 43 2.18 18.95 26.18
C ASN A 43 0.98 19.27 25.28
N ALA A 44 1.23 19.89 24.12
CA ALA A 44 0.20 20.14 23.12
C ALA A 44 -0.44 18.85 22.59
N LEU A 45 0.37 17.83 22.28
CA LEU A 45 -0.12 16.51 21.87
C LEU A 45 -0.96 15.85 22.97
N ARG A 46 -0.51 15.89 24.23
CA ARG A 46 -1.23 15.34 25.38
C ARG A 46 -2.55 16.05 25.67
N ALA A 47 -2.66 17.31 25.28
CA ALA A 47 -3.88 18.10 25.44
C ALA A 47 -4.96 17.77 24.39
N LEU A 48 -4.59 17.09 23.27
CA LEU A 48 -5.55 16.73 22.23
C LEU A 48 -6.56 15.67 22.73
N PRO A 49 -7.87 15.90 22.59
CA PRO A 49 -8.89 15.01 23.12
C PRO A 49 -8.86 13.62 22.50
N GLY A 50 -8.71 12.60 23.32
CA GLY A 50 -8.67 11.20 22.90
C GLY A 50 -7.36 10.76 22.26
N LEU A 51 -6.34 11.62 22.23
CA LEU A 51 -4.99 11.26 21.80
C LEU A 51 -4.15 10.85 23.02
N ARG A 52 -3.33 9.83 22.82
CA ARG A 52 -2.37 9.34 23.81
C ARG A 52 -0.99 9.25 23.17
N VAL A 53 0.01 9.88 23.77
CA VAL A 53 1.42 9.70 23.39
C VAL A 53 1.91 8.39 24.00
N ILE A 54 2.25 7.43 23.18
CA ILE A 54 2.73 6.10 23.60
C ILE A 54 4.23 6.15 23.86
N GLU A 55 4.97 6.70 22.91
CA GLU A 55 6.41 6.71 22.94
C GLU A 55 6.95 7.88 22.09
N GLU A 56 8.07 8.43 22.53
CA GLU A 56 8.89 9.32 21.71
C GLU A 56 10.21 8.64 21.40
N ARG A 57 10.68 8.78 20.17
CA ARG A 57 11.94 8.25 19.66
C ARG A 57 12.72 9.34 18.94
N PRO A 58 14.05 9.20 18.77
CA PRO A 58 14.82 10.07 17.89
C PRO A 58 14.20 10.12 16.48
N GLY A 59 14.16 11.31 15.90
CA GLY A 59 13.69 11.50 14.52
C GLY A 59 14.69 10.95 13.49
N ALA A 60 14.34 11.11 12.19
CA ALA A 60 15.17 10.66 11.07
C ALA A 60 16.47 11.48 10.92
N GLU A 61 16.45 12.73 11.36
CA GLU A 61 17.55 13.70 11.23
C GLU A 61 17.57 14.61 12.46
N PRO A 62 18.69 15.32 12.71
CA PRO A 62 18.76 16.34 13.75
C PRO A 62 17.63 17.37 13.63
N GLY A 63 16.97 17.66 14.73
CA GLY A 63 15.84 18.59 14.78
C GLY A 63 14.48 17.97 14.42
N HIS A 64 14.42 16.67 14.11
CA HIS A 64 13.17 15.92 13.96
C HIS A 64 12.88 15.15 15.24
N ARG A 65 11.60 15.12 15.64
CA ARG A 65 11.08 14.30 16.75
C ARG A 65 10.09 13.30 16.20
N PHE A 66 10.14 12.08 16.68
CA PHE A 66 9.26 11.00 16.22
C PHE A 66 8.41 10.47 17.37
N PHE A 67 7.09 10.51 17.19
CA PHE A 67 6.12 10.06 18.20
C PHE A 67 5.32 8.87 17.67
N VAL A 68 5.14 7.87 18.53
CA VAL A 68 4.13 6.83 18.37
C VAL A 68 2.92 7.24 19.20
N LEU A 69 1.76 7.28 18.57
CA LEU A 69 0.53 7.83 19.14
C LEU A 69 -0.61 6.81 19.02
N ALA A 70 -1.59 6.91 19.89
CA ALA A 70 -2.88 6.22 19.76
C ALA A 70 -4.01 7.23 19.86
N LEU A 71 -4.91 7.23 18.90
CA LEU A 71 -6.11 8.07 18.88
C LEU A 71 -7.35 7.18 19.06
N ARG A 72 -8.17 7.50 20.02
CA ARG A 72 -9.47 6.82 20.19
C ARG A 72 -10.41 7.21 19.07
N GLN A 73 -10.76 6.25 18.22
CA GLN A 73 -11.66 6.38 17.05
C GLN A 73 -12.97 5.64 17.29
N PRO A 74 -14.10 6.11 16.75
CA PRO A 74 -15.35 5.34 16.77
C PRO A 74 -15.21 4.09 15.87
N VAL A 75 -15.84 2.99 16.27
CA VAL A 75 -15.98 1.82 15.41
C VAL A 75 -16.85 2.18 14.21
N ASP A 76 -17.96 2.87 14.44
CA ASP A 76 -18.83 3.45 13.42
C ASP A 76 -18.94 4.97 13.64
N HIS A 77 -18.59 5.76 12.61
CA HIS A 77 -18.72 7.22 12.67
C HIS A 77 -20.17 7.72 12.63
N THR A 78 -21.10 6.85 12.23
CA THR A 78 -22.54 7.15 12.15
C THR A 78 -23.32 6.69 13.39
N ASP A 79 -22.78 5.73 14.16
CA ASP A 79 -23.37 5.21 15.39
C ASP A 79 -22.38 5.26 16.57
N ARG A 80 -22.59 6.19 17.46
CA ARG A 80 -21.74 6.34 18.66
C ARG A 80 -21.89 5.19 19.66
N THR A 81 -22.91 4.35 19.54
CA THR A 81 -23.14 3.21 20.43
C THR A 81 -22.32 1.99 20.03
N ALA A 82 -21.78 1.94 18.79
CA ALA A 82 -20.92 0.87 18.30
C ALA A 82 -19.58 0.73 19.04
N GLY A 83 -19.26 1.67 19.94
CA GLY A 83 -18.02 1.67 20.72
C GLY A 83 -16.85 2.37 20.01
N THR A 84 -15.66 2.16 20.56
CA THR A 84 -14.43 2.82 20.08
C THR A 84 -13.27 1.82 20.01
N PHE A 85 -12.25 2.15 19.22
CA PHE A 85 -10.96 1.46 19.18
C PHE A 85 -9.81 2.48 19.24
N GLU A 86 -8.60 2.01 19.51
CA GLU A 86 -7.40 2.84 19.44
C GLU A 86 -6.77 2.70 18.05
N GLN A 87 -6.72 3.80 17.31
CA GLN A 87 -6.03 3.88 16.04
C GLN A 87 -4.59 4.32 16.25
N ARG A 88 -3.63 3.56 15.74
CA ARG A 88 -2.20 3.91 15.79
C ARG A 88 -1.89 4.98 14.77
N LEU A 89 -1.14 5.98 15.23
CA LEU A 89 -0.57 7.03 14.39
C LEU A 89 0.93 7.12 14.67
N THR A 90 1.70 7.65 13.71
CA THR A 90 3.04 8.16 14.00
C THR A 90 3.15 9.60 13.52
N LEU A 91 3.84 10.42 14.27
CA LEU A 91 4.10 11.82 13.94
C LEU A 91 5.60 12.05 13.85
N LEU A 92 6.09 12.48 12.70
CA LEU A 92 7.39 13.08 12.56
C LEU A 92 7.20 14.60 12.60
N HIS A 93 7.60 15.20 13.71
CA HIS A 93 7.48 16.62 13.96
C HIS A 93 8.77 17.35 13.59
N THR A 94 8.63 18.48 12.88
CA THR A 94 9.72 19.39 12.48
C THR A 94 9.47 20.82 12.91
N GLY A 95 8.19 21.21 13.08
CA GLY A 95 7.77 22.54 13.50
C GLY A 95 6.29 22.78 13.22
N THR A 96 5.63 23.55 14.05
CA THR A 96 4.19 23.86 13.92
C THR A 96 3.90 24.82 12.77
N ASP A 97 4.90 25.57 12.31
CA ASP A 97 4.87 26.49 11.17
C ASP A 97 5.11 25.83 9.80
N ARG A 98 5.43 24.53 9.81
CA ARG A 98 5.74 23.76 8.59
C ARG A 98 4.51 23.11 7.98
N PRO A 99 4.48 22.87 6.66
CA PRO A 99 3.44 22.05 6.04
C PRO A 99 3.35 20.67 6.68
N THR A 100 2.17 20.08 6.68
CA THR A 100 1.94 18.75 7.23
C THR A 100 1.52 17.77 6.14
N VAL A 101 2.19 16.64 6.07
CA VAL A 101 1.87 15.54 5.16
C VAL A 101 1.07 14.50 5.89
N LEU A 102 -0.18 14.30 5.48
CA LEU A 102 -1.02 13.18 5.91
C LEU A 102 -0.62 11.95 5.07
N PHE A 103 0.05 10.99 5.70
CA PHE A 103 0.43 9.73 5.05
C PHE A 103 -0.56 8.63 5.40
N THR A 104 -1.39 8.25 4.43
CA THR A 104 -2.34 7.14 4.55
C THR A 104 -1.65 5.83 4.17
N THR A 105 -1.48 4.89 5.10
CA THR A 105 -0.74 3.65 4.83
C THR A 105 -1.52 2.65 3.99
N GLY A 106 -2.83 2.63 4.16
CA GLY A 106 -3.69 1.57 3.63
C GLY A 106 -3.60 0.24 4.39
N TYR A 107 -2.56 0.05 5.19
CA TYR A 107 -2.22 -1.13 5.99
C TYR A 107 -1.73 -0.71 7.38
N GLU A 108 -0.87 -1.53 7.99
CA GLU A 108 -0.20 -1.17 9.25
C GLU A 108 0.77 -0.01 9.10
N ALA A 109 1.02 0.70 10.19
CA ALA A 109 1.96 1.81 10.24
C ALA A 109 3.37 1.32 10.55
N ALA A 110 4.36 1.82 9.82
CA ALA A 110 5.76 1.61 10.17
C ALA A 110 6.14 2.45 11.41
N LEU A 111 6.67 1.79 12.44
CA LEU A 111 7.10 2.46 13.67
C LEU A 111 8.56 2.95 13.59
N THR A 112 8.95 3.45 12.44
CA THR A 112 10.29 4.01 12.17
C THR A 112 10.16 5.41 11.60
N PRO A 113 11.10 6.33 11.92
CA PRO A 113 11.03 7.73 11.50
C PRO A 113 11.40 7.92 10.03
N ARG A 114 10.73 7.19 9.13
CA ARG A 114 10.93 7.31 7.67
C ARG A 114 10.04 8.40 7.12
N ARG A 115 10.58 9.22 6.23
CA ARG A 115 9.85 10.26 5.51
C ARG A 115 9.38 9.75 4.16
N THR A 116 8.15 10.09 3.78
CA THR A 116 7.71 9.96 2.39
C THR A 116 8.46 10.97 1.51
N GLU A 117 8.51 10.72 0.21
CA GLU A 117 9.12 11.63 -0.76
C GLU A 117 8.48 13.02 -0.70
N VAL A 118 7.14 13.09 -0.57
CA VAL A 118 6.39 14.34 -0.40
C VAL A 118 6.85 15.10 0.85
N THR A 119 7.06 14.38 1.97
CA THR A 119 7.55 14.99 3.21
C THR A 119 8.95 15.58 3.05
N VAL A 120 9.84 14.88 2.35
CA VAL A 120 11.20 15.34 2.06
C VAL A 120 11.16 16.58 1.18
N LEU A 121 10.38 16.57 0.09
CA LEU A 121 10.26 17.67 -0.86
C LEU A 121 9.69 18.95 -0.23
N LEU A 122 8.83 18.81 0.78
CA LEU A 122 8.22 19.94 1.47
C LEU A 122 8.99 20.37 2.74
N GLY A 123 9.91 19.57 3.24
CA GLY A 123 10.58 19.81 4.52
C GLY A 123 9.61 19.95 5.70
N GLY A 124 8.50 19.20 5.64
CA GLY A 124 7.37 19.33 6.54
C GLY A 124 7.27 18.26 7.62
N ASN A 125 6.21 18.36 8.42
CA ASN A 125 5.79 17.30 9.34
C ASN A 125 5.19 16.13 8.56
N GLN A 126 5.20 14.92 9.16
CA GLN A 126 4.50 13.77 8.59
C GLN A 126 3.63 13.10 9.66
N LEU A 127 2.34 13.06 9.43
CA LEU A 127 1.38 12.33 10.25
C LEU A 127 0.94 11.08 9.49
N GLN A 128 1.46 9.92 9.91
CA GLN A 128 1.12 8.63 9.33
C GLN A 128 -0.05 8.02 10.07
N VAL A 129 -1.02 7.48 9.34
CA VAL A 129 -2.23 6.88 9.89
C VAL A 129 -2.27 5.40 9.52
N GLU A 130 -2.28 4.53 10.54
CA GLU A 130 -2.55 3.11 10.36
C GLU A 130 -4.00 2.90 9.95
N HIS A 131 -4.24 2.07 8.94
CA HIS A 131 -5.59 1.82 8.47
C HIS A 131 -6.37 0.98 9.50
N ARG A 132 -7.66 1.29 9.72
CA ARG A 132 -8.53 0.47 10.58
C ARG A 132 -8.49 -1.00 10.18
N TYR A 133 -8.53 -1.91 11.16
CA TYR A 133 -8.38 -3.37 11.06
C TYR A 133 -6.98 -3.88 10.72
N PHE A 134 -5.97 -3.01 10.61
CA PHE A 134 -4.57 -3.42 10.42
C PHE A 134 -3.74 -3.12 11.67
N GLY A 135 -2.64 -3.84 11.83
CA GLY A 135 -1.74 -3.69 12.96
C GLY A 135 -2.49 -3.75 14.29
N ASP A 136 -2.31 -2.72 15.11
CA ASP A 136 -3.01 -2.56 16.40
C ASP A 136 -4.32 -1.74 16.28
N SER A 137 -4.61 -1.15 15.10
CA SER A 137 -5.80 -0.34 14.85
C SER A 137 -7.05 -1.20 14.58
N ARG A 138 -7.32 -2.15 15.49
CA ARG A 138 -8.41 -3.11 15.34
C ARG A 138 -9.55 -2.82 16.31
N PRO A 139 -10.81 -2.68 15.83
CA PRO A 139 -11.97 -2.73 16.68
C PRO A 139 -11.99 -4.02 17.53
N PRO A 140 -12.59 -3.98 18.75
CA PRO A 140 -12.58 -5.12 19.68
C PRO A 140 -13.27 -6.37 19.14
N THR A 141 -14.21 -6.20 18.22
CA THR A 141 -14.94 -7.30 17.56
C THR A 141 -14.32 -7.59 16.19
N ALA A 142 -14.27 -8.84 15.80
CA ALA A 142 -13.86 -9.26 14.46
C ALA A 142 -14.96 -9.01 13.39
N ASP A 143 -15.83 -8.03 13.63
CA ASP A 143 -16.86 -7.60 12.70
C ASP A 143 -16.26 -6.65 11.66
N TYR A 144 -16.08 -7.15 10.43
CA TYR A 144 -15.52 -6.37 9.33
C TYR A 144 -16.53 -5.45 8.63
N THR A 145 -17.81 -5.41 9.05
CA THR A 145 -18.84 -4.56 8.42
C THR A 145 -18.49 -3.07 8.46
N HIS A 146 -17.68 -2.65 9.45
CA HIS A 146 -17.16 -1.29 9.56
C HIS A 146 -15.81 -1.07 8.85
N LEU A 147 -15.29 -2.06 8.14
CA LEU A 147 -14.11 -1.92 7.30
C LEU A 147 -14.54 -1.45 5.90
N THR A 148 -15.00 -0.21 5.80
CA THR A 148 -15.44 0.41 4.56
C THR A 148 -14.54 1.58 4.17
N VAL A 149 -14.51 1.94 2.89
CA VAL A 149 -13.76 3.11 2.41
C VAL A 149 -14.27 4.40 3.05
N ARG A 150 -15.59 4.49 3.32
CA ARG A 150 -16.21 5.64 3.99
C ARG A 150 -15.73 5.78 5.44
N GLN A 151 -15.77 4.72 6.21
CA GLN A 151 -15.34 4.72 7.61
C GLN A 151 -13.84 5.06 7.73
N ALA A 152 -13.00 4.55 6.83
CA ALA A 152 -11.58 4.89 6.80
C ALA A 152 -11.34 6.37 6.43
N ALA A 153 -12.13 6.93 5.51
CA ALA A 153 -12.07 8.35 5.17
C ALA A 153 -12.48 9.24 6.34
N ASP A 154 -13.50 8.83 7.10
CA ASP A 154 -13.98 9.54 8.30
C ASP A 154 -12.94 9.46 9.44
N ASP A 155 -12.17 8.37 9.57
CA ASP A 155 -10.99 8.30 10.46
C ASP A 155 -9.96 9.38 10.10
N HIS A 156 -9.57 9.45 8.83
CA HIS A 156 -8.61 10.44 8.34
C HIS A 156 -9.11 11.88 8.56
N HIS A 157 -10.38 12.15 8.28
CA HIS A 157 -11.02 13.44 8.56
C HIS A 157 -10.87 13.85 10.02
N ARG A 158 -11.18 12.95 10.93
CA ARG A 158 -11.07 13.23 12.35
C ARG A 158 -9.62 13.49 12.78
N VAL A 159 -8.66 12.74 12.23
CA VAL A 159 -7.22 12.97 12.44
C VAL A 159 -6.83 14.37 11.96
N VAL A 160 -7.19 14.74 10.73
CA VAL A 160 -6.88 16.07 10.19
C VAL A 160 -7.47 17.17 11.05
N ARG A 161 -8.76 17.08 11.39
CA ARG A 161 -9.44 18.09 12.21
C ARG A 161 -8.79 18.28 13.59
N LEU A 162 -8.34 17.18 14.19
CA LEU A 162 -7.69 17.21 15.50
C LEU A 162 -6.31 17.88 15.42
N PHE A 163 -5.47 17.43 14.49
CA PHE A 163 -4.10 17.90 14.39
C PHE A 163 -3.96 19.28 13.73
N ARG A 164 -4.95 19.73 12.97
CA ARG A 164 -4.96 21.08 12.38
C ARG A 164 -4.99 22.18 13.45
N THR A 165 -5.40 21.88 14.67
CA THR A 165 -5.28 22.81 15.81
C THR A 165 -3.84 23.07 16.23
N LEU A 166 -2.93 22.13 15.97
CA LEU A 166 -1.48 22.25 16.22
C LEU A 166 -0.70 22.66 14.97
N TYR A 167 -1.17 22.26 13.81
CA TYR A 167 -0.53 22.46 12.51
C TYR A 167 -1.47 23.23 11.57
N PRO A 168 -1.59 24.56 11.74
CA PRO A 168 -2.55 25.37 10.96
C PRO A 168 -2.14 25.60 9.50
N GLY A 169 -0.91 25.28 9.13
CA GLY A 169 -0.36 25.46 7.77
C GLY A 169 -1.02 24.52 6.74
N ALA A 170 -0.41 24.47 5.55
CA ALA A 170 -0.90 23.65 4.45
C ALA A 170 -0.80 22.14 4.76
N TRP A 171 -1.77 21.39 4.27
CA TRP A 171 -1.85 19.94 4.39
C TRP A 171 -1.85 19.27 3.02
N ILE A 172 -0.94 18.34 2.83
CA ILE A 172 -0.89 17.49 1.63
C ILE A 172 -1.11 16.05 2.04
N SER A 173 -2.05 15.36 1.41
CA SER A 173 -2.22 13.93 1.65
C SER A 173 -1.45 13.10 0.63
N THR A 174 -0.92 11.96 1.05
CA THR A 174 -0.17 11.05 0.19
C THR A 174 -0.31 9.59 0.63
N GLY A 175 -0.10 8.69 -0.31
CA GLY A 175 -0.07 7.24 -0.07
C GLY A 175 0.28 6.49 -1.35
N GLY A 176 0.72 5.24 -1.20
CA GLY A 176 1.02 4.36 -2.33
C GLY A 176 0.10 3.14 -2.35
N SER A 177 -0.23 2.62 -3.55
CA SER A 177 -1.05 1.42 -3.70
C SER A 177 -2.41 1.58 -2.96
N LYS A 178 -2.78 0.67 -2.09
CA LYS A 178 -3.97 0.80 -1.22
C LYS A 178 -3.93 2.08 -0.38
N GLY A 179 -2.76 2.56 0.06
CA GLY A 179 -2.62 3.86 0.71
C GLY A 179 -2.93 5.01 -0.24
N GLY A 180 -2.53 4.90 -1.52
CA GLY A 180 -2.91 5.84 -2.58
C GLY A 180 -4.42 5.85 -2.83
N MET A 181 -5.06 4.69 -2.84
CA MET A 181 -6.53 4.59 -2.89
C MET A 181 -7.15 5.29 -1.68
N ALA A 182 -6.66 5.00 -0.47
CA ALA A 182 -7.20 5.57 0.78
C ALA A 182 -7.13 7.11 0.81
N THR A 183 -6.04 7.71 0.29
CA THR A 183 -5.93 9.17 0.21
C THR A 183 -6.91 9.78 -0.80
N VAL A 184 -7.20 9.08 -1.92
CA VAL A 184 -8.22 9.50 -2.89
C VAL A 184 -9.62 9.41 -2.28
N TYR A 185 -9.91 8.33 -1.54
CA TYR A 185 -11.21 8.16 -0.84
C TYR A 185 -11.43 9.22 0.22
N HIS A 186 -10.39 9.52 1.02
CA HIS A 186 -10.43 10.64 1.96
C HIS A 186 -10.77 11.95 1.21
N ARG A 187 -10.10 12.24 0.12
CA ARG A 187 -10.36 13.45 -0.70
C ARG A 187 -11.77 13.47 -1.28
N ARG A 188 -12.33 12.31 -1.67
CA ARG A 188 -13.72 12.19 -2.16
C ARG A 188 -14.73 12.59 -1.11
N PHE A 189 -14.58 12.10 0.13
CA PHE A 189 -15.56 12.32 1.19
C PHE A 189 -15.33 13.62 1.97
N HIS A 190 -14.09 14.09 2.04
CA HIS A 190 -13.68 15.29 2.78
C HIS A 190 -12.77 16.19 1.91
N PRO A 191 -13.32 16.82 0.85
CA PRO A 191 -12.53 17.50 -0.17
C PRO A 191 -11.78 18.74 0.32
N HIS A 192 -12.14 19.28 1.49
CA HIS A 192 -11.56 20.48 2.07
C HIS A 192 -10.55 20.21 3.21
N ASP A 193 -10.28 18.96 3.52
CA ASP A 193 -9.37 18.60 4.61
C ASP A 193 -7.89 18.83 4.26
N VAL A 194 -7.55 18.78 2.98
CA VAL A 194 -6.17 18.93 2.52
C VAL A 194 -6.10 19.83 1.28
N ASP A 195 -4.97 20.51 1.12
CA ASP A 195 -4.73 21.48 0.05
C ASP A 195 -4.34 20.81 -1.28
N GLY A 196 -3.85 19.56 -1.22
CA GLY A 196 -3.53 18.74 -2.37
C GLY A 196 -3.36 17.27 -2.00
N THR A 197 -3.38 16.41 -3.01
CA THR A 197 -3.26 14.95 -2.84
C THR A 197 -2.29 14.38 -3.87
N VAL A 198 -1.32 13.57 -3.41
CA VAL A 198 -0.39 12.84 -4.26
C VAL A 198 -0.58 11.34 -4.04
N ALA A 199 -1.12 10.64 -5.02
CA ALA A 199 -1.38 9.21 -4.97
C ALA A 199 -0.42 8.44 -5.91
N TYR A 200 0.32 7.49 -5.34
CA TYR A 200 1.28 6.66 -6.08
C TYR A 200 0.68 5.31 -6.38
N SER A 201 0.74 4.88 -7.65
CA SER A 201 0.31 3.54 -8.10
C SER A 201 -1.02 3.11 -7.49
N ALA A 202 -2.00 4.02 -7.48
CA ALA A 202 -3.32 3.79 -6.89
C ALA A 202 -4.24 3.09 -7.91
N PRO A 203 -4.64 1.83 -7.69
CA PRO A 203 -5.60 1.13 -8.54
C PRO A 203 -6.98 1.78 -8.52
N ASN A 204 -7.73 1.63 -9.62
CA ASN A 204 -9.10 2.12 -9.76
C ASN A 204 -9.98 1.09 -10.47
N ASN A 205 -10.26 -0.04 -9.84
CA ASN A 205 -11.16 -1.05 -10.41
C ASN A 205 -12.61 -0.55 -10.30
N VAL A 206 -13.17 -0.07 -11.41
CA VAL A 206 -14.49 0.59 -11.44
C VAL A 206 -15.63 -0.42 -11.59
N ASP A 207 -15.44 -1.47 -12.38
CA ASP A 207 -16.42 -2.57 -12.54
C ASP A 207 -15.70 -3.91 -12.32
N ASP A 208 -15.90 -4.52 -11.17
CA ASP A 208 -15.30 -5.80 -10.76
C ASP A 208 -15.61 -7.00 -11.70
N ARG A 209 -16.50 -6.82 -12.67
CA ARG A 209 -16.84 -7.82 -13.69
C ARG A 209 -16.09 -7.62 -14.99
N GLU A 210 -15.30 -6.55 -15.13
CA GLU A 210 -14.66 -6.15 -16.37
C GLU A 210 -13.13 -6.07 -16.21
N ASP A 211 -12.45 -7.19 -16.46
CA ASP A 211 -11.00 -7.35 -16.29
C ASP A 211 -10.19 -7.18 -17.59
N SER A 212 -10.84 -6.74 -18.68
CA SER A 212 -10.16 -6.66 -19.99
C SER A 212 -8.98 -5.68 -20.00
N ALA A 213 -8.98 -4.66 -19.13
CA ALA A 213 -7.86 -3.73 -19.00
C ALA A 213 -6.60 -4.45 -18.49
N TYR A 214 -6.74 -5.30 -17.48
CA TYR A 214 -5.64 -6.11 -16.93
C TYR A 214 -5.13 -7.13 -17.95
N SER A 215 -6.03 -7.83 -18.62
CA SER A 215 -5.70 -8.80 -19.66
C SER A 215 -4.96 -8.12 -20.83
N ARG A 216 -5.43 -6.96 -21.30
CA ARG A 216 -4.75 -6.16 -22.35
C ARG A 216 -3.39 -5.65 -21.89
N PHE A 217 -3.27 -5.23 -20.64
CA PHE A 217 -2.00 -4.77 -20.07
C PHE A 217 -0.97 -5.91 -20.08
N LEU A 218 -1.31 -7.06 -19.48
CA LEU A 218 -0.43 -8.23 -19.42
C LEU A 218 -0.05 -8.77 -20.79
N ALA A 219 -0.92 -8.64 -21.80
CA ALA A 219 -0.63 -9.01 -23.18
C ALA A 219 0.33 -8.05 -23.91
N ARG A 220 0.64 -6.88 -23.35
CA ARG A 220 1.48 -5.84 -24.01
C ARG A 220 2.74 -5.48 -23.26
N VAL A 221 2.74 -5.60 -21.92
CA VAL A 221 3.86 -5.19 -21.08
C VAL A 221 5.12 -5.99 -21.40
N GLY A 222 6.28 -5.31 -21.47
CA GLY A 222 7.56 -5.91 -21.77
C GLY A 222 7.65 -6.52 -23.17
N THR A 223 8.57 -7.48 -23.36
CA THR A 223 8.77 -8.17 -24.64
C THR A 223 7.90 -9.43 -24.77
N SER A 224 7.65 -9.88 -26.01
CA SER A 224 6.94 -11.14 -26.29
C SER A 224 7.66 -12.35 -25.70
N GLU A 225 8.98 -12.33 -25.71
CA GLU A 225 9.84 -13.39 -25.17
C GLU A 225 9.68 -13.50 -23.66
N THR A 226 9.63 -12.36 -22.95
CA THR A 226 9.41 -12.33 -21.49
C THR A 226 8.04 -12.87 -21.13
N ARG A 227 6.99 -12.45 -21.85
CA ARG A 227 5.62 -12.96 -21.61
C ARG A 227 5.52 -14.47 -21.86
N ALA A 228 6.08 -14.95 -22.98
CA ALA A 228 6.12 -16.38 -23.26
C ALA A 228 6.94 -17.18 -22.24
N ALA A 229 8.01 -16.59 -21.69
CA ALA A 229 8.79 -17.22 -20.62
C ALA A 229 7.98 -17.33 -19.30
N LEU A 230 7.20 -16.30 -18.94
CA LEU A 230 6.31 -16.34 -17.79
C LEU A 230 5.23 -17.41 -17.94
N GLU A 231 4.56 -17.48 -19.09
CA GLU A 231 3.54 -18.51 -19.38
C GLU A 231 4.12 -19.92 -19.31
N ARG A 232 5.33 -20.14 -19.86
CA ARG A 232 6.03 -21.43 -19.73
C ARG A 232 6.33 -21.76 -18.28
N ALA A 233 6.87 -20.81 -17.51
CA ALA A 233 7.18 -21.03 -16.09
C ALA A 233 5.93 -21.38 -15.28
N GLN A 234 4.79 -20.75 -15.56
CA GLN A 234 3.51 -21.11 -14.96
C GLN A 234 3.11 -22.56 -15.30
N ARG A 235 3.16 -22.96 -16.58
CA ARG A 235 2.84 -24.35 -17.00
C ARG A 235 3.76 -25.36 -16.36
N GLU A 236 5.08 -25.12 -16.38
CA GLU A 236 6.06 -25.99 -15.73
C GLU A 236 5.81 -26.14 -14.24
N ALA A 237 5.43 -25.07 -13.54
CA ALA A 237 5.10 -25.12 -12.14
C ALA A 237 3.85 -26.00 -11.87
N LEU A 238 2.82 -25.92 -12.71
CA LEU A 238 1.63 -26.74 -12.57
C LEU A 238 1.85 -28.21 -13.01
N LEU A 239 2.72 -28.46 -13.99
CA LEU A 239 3.13 -29.82 -14.38
C LEU A 239 3.95 -30.50 -13.28
N ARG A 240 4.80 -29.78 -12.56
CA ARG A 240 5.61 -30.26 -11.43
C ARG A 240 4.96 -30.02 -10.07
N ARG A 241 3.63 -29.81 -10.07
CA ARG A 241 2.82 -29.44 -8.90
C ARG A 241 3.12 -30.30 -7.66
N ALA A 242 3.16 -31.61 -7.81
CA ALA A 242 3.35 -32.53 -6.66
C ALA A 242 4.67 -32.23 -5.92
N ASP A 243 5.77 -32.05 -6.67
CA ASP A 243 7.07 -31.78 -6.11
C ASP A 243 7.14 -30.37 -5.47
N LEU A 244 6.52 -29.38 -6.10
CA LEU A 244 6.46 -28.01 -5.58
C LEU A 244 5.60 -27.91 -4.32
N VAL A 245 4.46 -28.61 -4.29
CA VAL A 245 3.60 -28.69 -3.10
C VAL A 245 4.34 -29.35 -1.94
N ALA A 246 5.05 -30.47 -2.19
CA ALA A 246 5.84 -31.14 -1.15
C ALA A 246 6.92 -30.20 -0.55
N ARG A 247 7.59 -29.40 -1.38
CA ARG A 247 8.53 -28.38 -0.90
C ARG A 247 7.87 -27.29 -0.08
N TYR A 248 6.70 -26.86 -0.51
CA TYR A 248 5.96 -25.79 0.16
C TYR A 248 5.42 -26.27 1.52
N GLU A 249 4.94 -27.52 1.60
CA GLU A 249 4.56 -28.16 2.86
C GLU A 249 5.76 -28.36 3.79
N ALA A 250 6.90 -28.80 3.26
CA ALA A 250 8.13 -28.93 4.05
C ALA A 250 8.61 -27.59 4.60
N TRP A 251 8.53 -26.51 3.80
CA TRP A 251 8.83 -25.15 4.27
C TRP A 251 7.84 -24.73 5.38
N ALA A 252 6.53 -24.92 5.19
CA ALA A 252 5.52 -24.57 6.18
C ALA A 252 5.74 -25.35 7.49
N ALA A 253 5.99 -26.66 7.41
CA ALA A 253 6.32 -27.47 8.58
C ALA A 253 7.57 -26.97 9.31
N SER A 254 8.60 -26.57 8.59
CA SER A 254 9.87 -26.07 9.16
C SER A 254 9.72 -24.72 9.87
N THR A 255 8.70 -23.91 9.50
CA THR A 255 8.40 -22.60 10.07
C THR A 255 7.23 -22.62 11.05
N GLY A 256 6.56 -23.78 11.21
CA GLY A 256 5.36 -23.92 12.02
C GLY A 256 4.11 -23.27 11.39
N ASP A 257 4.14 -23.04 10.08
CA ASP A 257 3.04 -22.40 9.35
C ASP A 257 2.04 -23.42 8.80
N THR A 258 0.86 -22.97 8.41
CA THR A 258 -0.22 -23.75 7.85
C THR A 258 -0.95 -23.02 6.72
N PHE A 259 -1.94 -23.68 6.05
CA PHE A 259 -2.67 -23.10 4.92
C PHE A 259 -4.21 -23.12 5.15
N ARG A 260 -4.66 -22.95 6.37
CA ARG A 260 -6.10 -23.07 6.73
C ARG A 260 -6.96 -21.98 6.10
N ILE A 261 -6.42 -20.75 5.99
CA ILE A 261 -7.14 -19.62 5.39
C ILE A 261 -7.37 -19.89 3.90
N VAL A 262 -6.33 -20.23 3.17
CA VAL A 262 -6.43 -20.53 1.72
C VAL A 262 -7.04 -21.90 1.47
N GLY A 263 -6.80 -22.87 2.35
CA GLY A 263 -7.39 -24.20 2.35
C GLY A 263 -6.39 -25.35 2.21
N SER A 264 -5.33 -25.21 1.43
CA SER A 264 -4.26 -26.20 1.28
C SER A 264 -3.02 -25.61 0.63
N ALA A 265 -1.86 -26.27 0.78
CA ALA A 265 -0.64 -25.91 0.08
C ALA A 265 -0.78 -26.00 -1.44
N ASP A 266 -1.52 -27.00 -1.95
CA ASP A 266 -1.81 -27.16 -3.40
C ASP A 266 -2.59 -25.97 -3.96
N LYS A 267 -3.62 -25.53 -3.23
CA LYS A 267 -4.38 -24.34 -3.60
C LYS A 267 -3.56 -23.05 -3.51
N ALA A 268 -2.76 -22.91 -2.44
CA ALA A 268 -1.87 -21.77 -2.25
C ALA A 268 -0.81 -21.67 -3.37
N LEU A 269 -0.23 -22.80 -3.77
CA LEU A 269 0.69 -22.88 -4.91
C LEU A 269 0.00 -22.45 -6.22
N GLU A 270 -1.20 -22.97 -6.49
CA GLU A 270 -1.93 -22.60 -7.70
C GLU A 270 -2.21 -21.10 -7.76
N VAL A 271 -2.64 -20.50 -6.67
CA VAL A 271 -2.82 -19.04 -6.58
C VAL A 271 -1.52 -18.29 -6.86
N ALA A 272 -0.41 -18.71 -6.26
CA ALA A 272 0.90 -18.11 -6.50
C ALA A 272 1.30 -18.18 -7.97
N VAL A 273 1.10 -19.33 -8.61
CA VAL A 273 1.39 -19.52 -10.04
C VAL A 273 0.51 -18.62 -10.91
N LEU A 274 -0.80 -18.52 -10.61
CA LEU A 274 -1.72 -17.65 -11.35
C LEU A 274 -1.34 -16.18 -11.24
N ARG A 275 -0.86 -15.75 -10.08
CA ARG A 275 -0.46 -14.36 -9.82
C ARG A 275 0.96 -14.02 -10.26
N ALA A 276 1.80 -15.00 -10.56
CA ALA A 276 3.22 -14.79 -10.85
C ALA A 276 3.49 -13.75 -11.96
N PRO A 277 2.80 -13.73 -13.13
CA PRO A 277 3.01 -12.69 -14.14
C PRO A 277 2.66 -11.28 -13.64
N PHE A 278 1.56 -11.13 -12.92
CA PHE A 278 1.18 -9.85 -12.33
C PHE A 278 2.22 -9.37 -11.32
N MET A 279 2.63 -10.24 -10.39
CA MET A 279 3.62 -9.91 -9.36
C MET A 279 5.00 -9.64 -9.94
N PHE A 280 5.36 -10.33 -11.04
CA PHE A 280 6.60 -10.07 -11.78
C PHE A 280 6.66 -8.62 -12.26
N TRP A 281 5.62 -8.16 -12.94
CA TRP A 281 5.54 -6.80 -13.46
C TRP A 281 5.27 -5.77 -12.36
N GLN A 282 4.46 -6.09 -11.37
CA GLN A 282 4.18 -5.18 -10.26
C GLN A 282 5.45 -4.86 -9.46
N ASN A 283 6.17 -5.88 -9.03
CA ASN A 283 7.26 -5.69 -8.08
C ASN A 283 8.61 -5.38 -8.75
N GLY A 284 8.83 -5.84 -9.99
CA GLY A 284 10.14 -5.75 -10.62
C GLY A 284 11.26 -6.44 -9.82
N ALA A 285 10.90 -7.37 -8.92
CA ALA A 285 11.83 -8.00 -7.99
C ALA A 285 12.77 -8.99 -8.66
N THR A 286 12.37 -9.53 -9.83
CA THR A 286 13.17 -10.45 -10.65
C THR A 286 13.25 -9.95 -12.09
N THR A 287 14.32 -10.29 -12.78
CA THR A 287 14.52 -9.89 -14.18
C THR A 287 14.03 -10.97 -15.15
N ALA A 288 13.83 -10.61 -16.43
CA ALA A 288 13.47 -11.57 -17.46
C ALA A 288 14.47 -12.73 -17.58
N ALA A 289 15.76 -12.45 -17.38
CA ALA A 289 16.82 -13.47 -17.39
C ALA A 289 16.75 -14.46 -16.20
N ALA A 290 16.07 -14.09 -15.12
CA ALA A 290 15.89 -14.96 -13.95
C ALA A 290 14.69 -15.90 -14.08
N ILE A 291 13.83 -15.74 -15.10
CA ILE A 291 12.70 -16.65 -15.34
C ILE A 291 13.24 -18.03 -15.72
N PRO A 292 12.86 -19.12 -15.01
CA PRO A 292 13.38 -20.45 -15.27
C PRO A 292 13.08 -20.93 -16.69
N GLY A 293 14.11 -21.47 -17.34
CA GLY A 293 13.96 -22.15 -18.63
C GLY A 293 13.31 -23.54 -18.49
N PRO A 294 13.03 -24.21 -19.63
CA PRO A 294 12.36 -25.53 -19.60
C PRO A 294 13.17 -26.60 -18.86
N ASP A 295 14.50 -26.52 -18.90
CA ASP A 295 15.42 -27.48 -18.26
C ASP A 295 15.77 -27.11 -16.80
N ALA A 296 15.16 -26.07 -16.25
CA ALA A 296 15.43 -25.64 -14.89
C ALA A 296 15.00 -26.74 -13.89
N SER A 297 15.77 -26.88 -12.82
CA SER A 297 15.41 -27.81 -11.74
C SER A 297 14.12 -27.34 -11.01
N THR A 298 13.43 -28.28 -10.35
CA THR A 298 12.27 -27.95 -9.52
C THR A 298 12.63 -26.98 -8.39
N ASP A 299 13.86 -27.07 -7.85
CA ASP A 299 14.35 -26.13 -6.83
C ASP A 299 14.52 -24.72 -7.38
N ALA A 300 15.05 -24.58 -8.59
CA ALA A 300 15.17 -23.28 -9.25
C ALA A 300 13.80 -22.66 -9.53
N LEU A 301 12.85 -23.46 -9.97
CA LEU A 301 11.47 -23.03 -10.22
C LEU A 301 10.76 -22.62 -8.93
N TYR A 302 10.93 -23.38 -7.85
CA TYR A 302 10.40 -23.04 -6.53
C TYR A 302 10.99 -21.71 -6.01
N ALA A 303 12.31 -21.56 -6.09
CA ALA A 303 12.99 -20.36 -5.65
C ALA A 303 12.56 -19.11 -6.44
N TRP A 304 12.34 -19.26 -7.75
CA TRP A 304 11.82 -18.17 -8.60
C TRP A 304 10.38 -17.80 -8.22
N LEU A 305 9.49 -18.78 -8.01
CA LEU A 305 8.12 -18.55 -7.56
C LEU A 305 8.09 -17.84 -6.21
N ASP A 306 8.95 -18.27 -5.26
CA ASP A 306 9.06 -17.62 -3.95
C ASP A 306 9.51 -16.16 -4.08
N ALA A 307 10.52 -15.89 -4.90
CA ALA A 307 11.02 -14.53 -5.14
C ALA A 307 10.01 -13.64 -5.87
N THR A 308 9.19 -14.20 -6.77
CA THR A 308 8.29 -13.46 -7.65
C THR A 308 6.90 -13.30 -7.02
N ALA A 309 6.29 -14.40 -6.58
CA ALA A 309 4.91 -14.46 -6.09
C ALA A 309 4.82 -14.42 -4.55
N LEU A 310 5.97 -14.40 -3.84
CA LEU A 310 6.04 -14.29 -2.37
C LEU A 310 5.23 -15.40 -1.68
N LEU A 311 5.61 -16.66 -1.86
CA LEU A 311 4.89 -17.83 -1.34
C LEU A 311 4.42 -17.70 0.12
N PRO A 312 5.20 -17.13 1.07
CA PRO A 312 4.75 -16.94 2.45
C PRO A 312 3.45 -16.13 2.62
N VAL A 313 3.06 -15.30 1.64
CA VAL A 313 1.82 -14.50 1.68
C VAL A 313 0.56 -15.36 1.73
N TYR A 314 0.65 -16.59 1.23
CA TYR A 314 -0.49 -17.53 1.17
C TYR A 314 -0.52 -18.52 2.34
N ALA A 315 0.46 -18.47 3.24
CA ALA A 315 0.48 -19.25 4.49
C ALA A 315 -0.13 -18.43 5.64
N ASP A 316 -0.71 -19.12 6.63
CA ASP A 316 -1.61 -18.53 7.62
C ASP A 316 -0.99 -17.39 8.44
N THR A 317 0.32 -17.47 8.76
CA THR A 317 0.99 -16.43 9.55
C THR A 317 0.94 -15.07 8.86
N VAL A 318 1.12 -15.04 7.55
CA VAL A 318 1.08 -13.79 6.76
C VAL A 318 -0.31 -13.54 6.21
N ALA A 319 -0.99 -14.56 5.70
CA ALA A 319 -2.33 -14.46 5.13
C ALA A 319 -3.33 -13.80 6.11
N ARG A 320 -3.20 -14.09 7.41
CA ARG A 320 -4.04 -13.50 8.47
C ARG A 320 -3.96 -11.97 8.51
N ASP A 321 -2.79 -11.41 8.30
CA ASP A 321 -2.59 -9.95 8.32
C ASP A 321 -3.22 -9.28 7.09
N PHE A 322 -3.44 -10.06 6.01
CA PHE A 322 -4.09 -9.61 4.78
C PHE A 322 -5.59 -9.93 4.68
N VAL A 323 -6.17 -10.65 5.65
CA VAL A 323 -7.63 -10.89 5.67
C VAL A 323 -8.44 -9.60 5.51
N PRO A 324 -8.15 -8.50 6.24
CA PRO A 324 -8.88 -7.23 6.06
C PRO A 324 -8.73 -6.65 4.65
N TYR A 325 -7.58 -6.80 4.01
CA TYR A 325 -7.36 -6.35 2.64
C TYR A 325 -8.23 -7.12 1.65
N PHE A 326 -8.18 -8.45 1.70
CA PHE A 326 -9.01 -9.29 0.83
C PHE A 326 -10.51 -9.13 1.11
N TYR A 327 -10.88 -8.85 2.36
CA TYR A 327 -12.24 -8.49 2.68
C TYR A 327 -12.68 -7.23 1.93
N GLN A 328 -11.90 -6.13 2.00
CA GLN A 328 -12.22 -4.90 1.27
C GLN A 328 -12.22 -5.08 -0.25
N LEU A 329 -11.29 -5.88 -0.81
CA LEU A 329 -11.30 -6.21 -2.23
C LEU A 329 -12.62 -6.89 -2.63
N GLY A 330 -13.10 -7.83 -1.85
CA GLY A 330 -14.31 -8.59 -2.14
C GLY A 330 -15.61 -7.94 -1.66
N THR A 331 -15.56 -6.73 -1.09
CA THR A 331 -16.76 -6.01 -0.63
C THR A 331 -16.92 -4.62 -1.24
N GLU A 332 -15.85 -3.93 -1.61
CA GLU A 332 -15.94 -2.56 -2.13
C GLU A 332 -14.95 -2.25 -3.26
N LEU A 333 -13.70 -2.74 -3.18
CA LEU A 333 -12.62 -2.23 -4.04
C LEU A 333 -12.55 -2.93 -5.39
N GLY A 334 -13.13 -4.13 -5.49
CA GLY A 334 -12.96 -5.00 -6.65
C GLY A 334 -11.58 -5.66 -6.71
N TYR A 335 -11.46 -6.64 -7.58
CA TYR A 335 -10.25 -7.41 -7.76
C TYR A 335 -10.16 -7.92 -9.19
N TRP A 336 -8.96 -7.94 -9.75
CA TRP A 336 -8.72 -8.43 -11.10
C TRP A 336 -8.66 -9.96 -11.16
N ASP A 337 -9.07 -10.54 -12.28
CA ASP A 337 -8.94 -11.96 -12.56
C ASP A 337 -7.77 -12.23 -13.52
N ALA A 338 -6.95 -13.22 -13.17
CA ALA A 338 -5.79 -13.58 -13.99
C ALA A 338 -6.24 -14.28 -15.29
N PRO A 339 -5.62 -13.96 -16.44
CA PRO A 339 -5.81 -14.75 -17.65
C PRO A 339 -5.33 -16.19 -17.44
N THR A 340 -6.23 -17.17 -17.55
CA THR A 340 -5.95 -18.58 -17.23
C THR A 340 -6.12 -19.54 -18.40
N HIS A 341 -6.53 -19.07 -19.58
CA HIS A 341 -6.83 -19.92 -20.74
C HIS A 341 -5.70 -20.87 -21.14
N HIS A 342 -4.43 -20.45 -21.01
CA HIS A 342 -3.25 -21.23 -21.31
C HIS A 342 -2.92 -22.30 -20.24
N LEU A 343 -3.64 -22.30 -19.12
CA LEU A 343 -3.47 -23.21 -17.98
C LEU A 343 -4.70 -24.08 -17.71
N ALA A 344 -5.78 -23.91 -18.50
CA ALA A 344 -7.10 -24.48 -18.21
C ALA A 344 -7.08 -26.00 -17.98
N ASP A 345 -6.17 -26.72 -18.67
CA ASP A 345 -5.96 -28.17 -18.56
C ASP A 345 -5.27 -28.60 -17.25
N LEU A 346 -4.64 -27.67 -16.52
CA LEU A 346 -3.84 -27.93 -15.33
C LEU A 346 -4.45 -27.39 -14.03
N LEU A 347 -5.48 -26.53 -14.11
CA LEU A 347 -6.10 -25.92 -12.93
C LEU A 347 -6.96 -26.94 -12.17
N ARG A 348 -6.89 -26.89 -10.83
CA ARG A 348 -7.64 -27.74 -9.91
C ARG A 348 -8.58 -26.99 -8.99
N HIS A 349 -8.34 -25.68 -8.82
CA HIS A 349 -9.04 -24.85 -7.84
C HIS A 349 -9.68 -23.62 -8.51
N PRO A 350 -10.79 -23.78 -9.27
CA PRO A 350 -11.46 -22.65 -9.91
C PRO A 350 -11.81 -21.56 -8.90
N GLY A 351 -11.53 -20.29 -9.24
CA GLY A 351 -11.79 -19.14 -8.37
C GLY A 351 -10.87 -19.04 -7.14
N ALA A 352 -9.77 -19.79 -7.10
CA ALA A 352 -8.85 -19.78 -5.95
C ALA A 352 -8.19 -18.41 -5.75
N SER A 353 -7.94 -17.65 -6.82
CA SER A 353 -7.36 -16.31 -6.80
C SER A 353 -8.31 -15.23 -6.31
N GLN A 354 -9.61 -15.48 -6.27
CA GLN A 354 -10.62 -14.51 -5.87
C GLN A 354 -10.51 -14.11 -4.39
N PRO A 355 -10.85 -12.87 -3.99
CA PRO A 355 -10.74 -12.37 -2.62
C PRO A 355 -11.40 -13.28 -1.59
N ARG A 356 -12.53 -13.91 -1.93
CA ARG A 356 -13.23 -14.88 -1.07
C ARG A 356 -12.35 -16.05 -0.65
N GLY A 357 -11.33 -16.41 -1.44
CA GLY A 357 -10.38 -17.48 -1.16
C GLY A 357 -9.44 -17.19 0.01
N PHE A 358 -9.32 -15.91 0.42
CA PHE A 358 -8.39 -15.42 1.44
C PHE A 358 -9.09 -14.90 2.70
N VAL A 359 -10.41 -15.02 2.78
CA VAL A 359 -11.19 -14.60 3.95
C VAL A 359 -11.85 -15.82 4.58
N PRO A 360 -11.77 -16.02 5.91
CA PRO A 360 -12.45 -17.10 6.61
C PRO A 360 -13.93 -17.21 6.23
N ARG A 361 -14.44 -18.42 6.10
CA ARG A 361 -15.79 -18.68 5.55
C ARG A 361 -16.94 -18.19 6.44
N ASP A 362 -16.70 -18.08 7.73
CA ASP A 362 -17.62 -17.54 8.73
C ASP A 362 -17.77 -16.01 8.67
N ILE A 363 -16.86 -15.30 8.00
CA ILE A 363 -16.97 -13.87 7.77
C ILE A 363 -17.82 -13.62 6.50
N PRO A 364 -19.02 -13.02 6.62
CA PRO A 364 -19.86 -12.74 5.46
C PRO A 364 -19.23 -11.64 4.58
N MET A 365 -19.35 -11.79 3.27
CA MET A 365 -18.90 -10.78 2.28
C MET A 365 -20.03 -10.53 1.29
N ARG A 366 -20.35 -9.27 1.09
CA ARG A 366 -21.29 -8.80 0.07
C ARG A 366 -20.64 -7.65 -0.68
N PHE A 367 -20.49 -7.76 -1.99
CA PHE A 367 -19.90 -6.72 -2.82
C PHE A 367 -20.87 -5.57 -3.07
N ASP A 368 -20.42 -4.35 -2.82
CA ASP A 368 -21.12 -3.11 -3.16
C ASP A 368 -20.53 -2.51 -4.44
N ALA A 369 -21.18 -2.80 -5.56
CA ALA A 369 -20.76 -2.34 -6.89
C ALA A 369 -20.94 -0.81 -7.09
N GLY A 370 -21.49 -0.08 -6.13
CA GLY A 370 -21.71 1.37 -6.23
C GLY A 370 -20.52 2.22 -5.78
N VAL A 371 -19.63 1.66 -4.95
CA VAL A 371 -18.57 2.42 -4.27
C VAL A 371 -17.54 2.95 -5.26
N MET A 372 -16.89 2.08 -6.03
CA MET A 372 -15.83 2.50 -6.95
C MET A 372 -16.33 3.38 -8.11
N PRO A 373 -17.50 3.11 -8.74
CA PRO A 373 -18.08 4.02 -9.71
C PRO A 373 -18.40 5.42 -9.16
N ASP A 374 -18.79 5.53 -7.88
CA ASP A 374 -19.03 6.84 -7.24
C ASP A 374 -17.73 7.63 -7.09
N ILE A 375 -16.64 6.97 -6.62
CA ILE A 375 -15.33 7.59 -6.44
C ILE A 375 -14.74 8.02 -7.78
N ASP A 376 -14.74 7.12 -8.78
CA ASP A 376 -14.23 7.43 -10.13
C ASP A 376 -14.97 8.62 -10.76
N ARG A 377 -16.30 8.61 -10.67
CA ARG A 377 -17.13 9.72 -11.16
C ARG A 377 -16.79 11.04 -10.49
N TRP A 378 -16.55 11.01 -9.17
CA TRP A 378 -16.16 12.22 -8.44
C TRP A 378 -14.78 12.70 -8.86
N VAL A 379 -13.78 11.82 -8.98
CA VAL A 379 -12.45 12.17 -9.46
C VAL A 379 -12.50 12.83 -10.83
N ARG A 380 -13.27 12.26 -11.76
CA ARG A 380 -13.45 12.80 -13.12
C ARG A 380 -14.16 14.15 -13.16
N ARG A 381 -15.16 14.38 -12.31
CA ARG A 381 -16.03 15.55 -12.39
C ARG A 381 -15.66 16.66 -11.41
N HIS A 382 -15.18 16.31 -10.26
CA HIS A 382 -14.97 17.21 -9.11
C HIS A 382 -13.57 17.17 -8.53
N GLY A 383 -12.74 16.17 -8.92
CA GLY A 383 -11.37 16.04 -8.44
C GLY A 383 -10.56 17.30 -8.76
N ASP A 384 -10.00 17.92 -7.73
CA ASP A 384 -9.17 19.11 -7.80
C ASP A 384 -7.91 18.91 -6.98
N ARG A 385 -6.76 19.40 -7.48
CA ARG A 385 -5.44 19.27 -6.86
C ARG A 385 -5.09 17.81 -6.52
N LEU A 386 -5.21 16.94 -7.53
CA LEU A 386 -4.86 15.52 -7.46
C LEU A 386 -3.70 15.23 -8.41
N LEU A 387 -2.58 14.77 -7.89
CA LEU A 387 -1.49 14.19 -8.67
C LEU A 387 -1.48 12.67 -8.51
N PHE A 388 -1.56 11.98 -9.63
CA PHE A 388 -1.38 10.52 -9.69
C PHE A 388 -0.04 10.22 -10.34
N LEU A 389 0.79 9.41 -9.69
CA LEU A 389 2.06 8.92 -10.22
C LEU A 389 1.95 7.42 -10.42
N ASN A 390 2.11 6.98 -11.66
CA ASN A 390 1.96 5.58 -12.04
C ASN A 390 3.22 5.07 -12.76
N GLY A 391 3.60 3.82 -12.48
CA GLY A 391 4.60 3.11 -13.25
C GLY A 391 4.00 2.54 -14.53
N ALA A 392 4.64 2.74 -15.67
CA ALA A 392 4.12 2.22 -16.95
C ALA A 392 4.23 0.69 -17.07
N GLN A 393 5.02 0.06 -16.20
CA GLN A 393 5.15 -1.41 -16.13
C GLN A 393 4.34 -2.03 -14.98
N ASP A 394 3.52 -1.24 -14.27
CA ASP A 394 2.73 -1.70 -13.14
C ASP A 394 1.32 -2.16 -13.58
N PRO A 395 1.01 -3.46 -13.54
CA PRO A 395 -0.33 -3.96 -13.86
C PRO A 395 -1.40 -3.52 -12.85
N ALA A 396 -1.04 -3.14 -11.62
CA ALA A 396 -2.01 -2.68 -10.64
C ALA A 396 -2.74 -1.41 -11.08
N VAL A 397 -2.13 -0.61 -11.95
CA VAL A 397 -2.72 0.59 -12.55
C VAL A 397 -3.15 0.38 -14.02
N ALA A 398 -3.42 -0.85 -14.43
CA ALA A 398 -4.07 -1.12 -15.71
C ALA A 398 -5.44 -0.41 -15.80
N GLU A 399 -6.13 -0.32 -14.68
CA GLU A 399 -7.21 0.63 -14.42
C GLU A 399 -6.72 1.67 -13.42
N PHE A 400 -6.80 2.94 -13.82
CA PHE A 400 -6.25 4.06 -13.06
C PHE A 400 -7.21 5.24 -12.99
N PHE A 401 -7.03 6.10 -12.00
CA PHE A 401 -7.80 7.33 -11.85
C PHE A 401 -7.48 8.34 -12.95
N GLN A 402 -8.53 8.89 -13.56
CA GLN A 402 -8.44 9.91 -14.62
C GLN A 402 -9.08 11.21 -14.13
N PRO A 403 -8.29 12.16 -13.60
CA PRO A 403 -8.83 13.42 -13.10
C PRO A 403 -9.32 14.33 -14.22
N GLY A 404 -10.36 15.12 -13.95
CA GLY A 404 -11.01 15.99 -14.92
C GLY A 404 -10.33 17.33 -15.21
N GLY A 405 -9.03 17.48 -14.97
CA GLY A 405 -8.24 18.64 -15.37
C GLY A 405 -8.27 19.86 -14.43
N ARG A 406 -8.91 19.78 -13.25
CA ARG A 406 -8.94 20.88 -12.26
C ARG A 406 -7.66 20.89 -11.41
N ASP A 407 -6.58 21.48 -11.92
CA ASP A 407 -5.26 21.47 -11.27
C ASP A 407 -4.84 20.06 -10.84
N SER A 408 -5.19 19.06 -11.68
CA SER A 408 -4.99 17.64 -11.42
C SER A 408 -4.40 16.96 -12.64
N ARG A 409 -3.53 15.97 -12.44
CA ARG A 409 -2.85 15.28 -13.53
C ARG A 409 -2.44 13.86 -13.15
N THR A 410 -2.48 12.95 -14.13
CA THR A 410 -1.84 11.63 -14.06
C THR A 410 -0.51 11.69 -14.78
N LEU A 411 0.56 11.29 -14.10
CA LEU A 411 1.94 11.25 -14.57
C LEU A 411 2.42 9.81 -14.65
N TRP A 412 3.21 9.50 -15.67
CA TRP A 412 3.68 8.15 -15.92
C TRP A 412 5.21 8.10 -15.91
N ALA A 413 5.76 7.19 -15.13
CA ALA A 413 7.19 6.86 -15.14
C ALA A 413 7.40 5.69 -16.13
N PRO A 414 8.11 5.91 -17.26
CA PRO A 414 8.14 4.97 -18.38
C PRO A 414 8.65 3.56 -18.04
N ASP A 415 9.67 3.49 -17.19
CA ASP A 415 10.36 2.24 -16.84
C ASP A 415 10.07 1.78 -15.40
N ALA A 416 9.13 2.44 -14.70
CA ALA A 416 8.82 2.10 -13.33
C ALA A 416 7.74 1.03 -13.22
N HIS A 417 7.90 0.22 -12.19
CA HIS A 417 6.94 -0.73 -11.66
C HIS A 417 6.06 -0.06 -10.60
N HIS A 418 5.54 -0.82 -9.63
CA HIS A 418 4.63 -0.34 -8.60
C HIS A 418 5.23 0.72 -7.66
N HIS A 419 6.54 0.67 -7.44
CA HIS A 419 7.26 1.61 -6.54
C HIS A 419 7.76 2.85 -7.31
N VAL A 420 6.83 3.56 -7.94
CA VAL A 420 7.12 4.78 -8.67
C VAL A 420 7.52 5.92 -7.73
N THR A 421 8.42 6.81 -8.20
CA THR A 421 8.88 8.02 -7.50
C THR A 421 8.88 9.21 -8.44
N PHE A 422 9.05 10.42 -7.91
CA PHE A 422 9.26 11.62 -8.73
C PHE A 422 10.53 11.48 -9.60
N ASP A 423 11.57 10.84 -9.05
CA ASP A 423 12.83 10.63 -9.79
C ASP A 423 12.70 9.69 -10.99
N ALA A 424 11.70 8.81 -10.99
CA ALA A 424 11.41 7.91 -12.10
C ALA A 424 10.63 8.57 -13.25
N LEU A 425 10.09 9.78 -13.03
CA LEU A 425 9.39 10.55 -14.07
C LEU A 425 10.38 11.13 -15.09
N THR A 426 9.85 11.52 -16.25
CA THR A 426 10.61 12.37 -17.17
C THR A 426 11.01 13.68 -16.49
N GLU A 427 12.10 14.33 -16.92
CA GLU A 427 12.55 15.60 -16.34
C GLU A 427 11.43 16.67 -16.34
N ALA A 428 10.68 16.78 -17.42
CA ALA A 428 9.58 17.73 -17.55
C ALA A 428 8.43 17.43 -16.58
N ASP A 429 8.00 16.17 -16.47
CA ASP A 429 6.93 15.79 -15.57
C ASP A 429 7.35 15.86 -14.10
N ARG A 430 8.60 15.54 -13.80
CA ARG A 430 9.18 15.72 -12.47
C ARG A 430 9.20 17.19 -12.05
N ALA A 431 9.69 18.07 -12.91
CA ALA A 431 9.70 19.52 -12.66
C ALA A 431 8.28 20.05 -12.43
N TYR A 432 7.32 19.64 -13.27
CA TYR A 432 5.92 19.99 -13.12
C TYR A 432 5.35 19.52 -11.79
N ALA A 433 5.58 18.26 -11.43
CA ALA A 433 5.04 17.67 -10.19
C ALA A 433 5.58 18.37 -8.94
N ILE A 434 6.90 18.63 -8.89
CA ILE A 434 7.55 19.34 -7.76
C ILE A 434 7.03 20.77 -7.65
N ALA A 435 6.94 21.50 -8.76
CA ALA A 435 6.42 22.87 -8.78
C ALA A 435 4.95 22.91 -8.31
N THR A 436 4.14 21.96 -8.77
CA THR A 436 2.73 21.84 -8.38
C THR A 436 2.59 21.53 -6.89
N LEU A 437 3.36 20.56 -6.37
CA LEU A 437 3.36 20.21 -4.95
C LEU A 437 3.74 21.41 -4.07
N LYS A 438 4.80 22.14 -4.42
CA LYS A 438 5.23 23.34 -3.69
C LYS A 438 4.17 24.44 -3.72
N ARG A 439 3.52 24.65 -4.85
CA ARG A 439 2.45 25.66 -4.99
C ARG A 439 1.22 25.31 -4.12
N TRP A 440 0.90 24.03 -3.94
CA TRP A 440 -0.19 23.62 -3.05
C TRP A 440 0.16 23.75 -1.57
N ALA A 441 1.43 23.69 -1.24
CA ALA A 441 1.91 23.79 0.13
C ALA A 441 2.24 25.21 0.60
N GLY A 442 2.08 26.24 -0.27
CA GLY A 442 2.33 27.64 0.00
C GLY A 442 3.72 28.04 -0.46
#